data_b6256cb806e444d7315d6be5b6255e51
#
_entry.id   b6256cb806e444d7315d6be5b6255e51
#
_cell.length_a   1.000
_cell.length_b   1.000
_cell.length_c   1.000
_cell.angle_alpha   90.00
_cell.angle_beta   90.00
_cell.angle_gamma   90.00
#
_symmetry.space_group_name_H-M   'P 1'
#
loop_
_entity.id
_entity.type
_entity.pdbx_description
1 polymer ?
#
loop_
_entity_poly.entity_id
_entity_poly.type
_entity_poly.pdbx_seq_one_letter_code
_entity_poly.pdbx_strand_id
1 'polypeptide(L)'
;NVLVMLAQAGVGLIETYFVGRLGTDALAGMALVFPVVMLMQMTSAGAMGGGIASAIARALGARRRQDADALVLHALAIAAVFSLVFTVGVVGGGRWLYTRMGGTGGALDAALVYSNWVFAGAFLVWLFNTLSAVIRGTGNMAVPAYVTVLGAFVLVPLSPLFIFGWGPMPGLGIAGGAIALMAYYLIGSVVLAAYLWSPRSLLRPSLAHIRFRWVLFKDILRVGLVGTVSTVATNLAIGVTTALVG
;
A
#
# COMPACT_ATOMS: atom_id res chain seq x y z
N ASN A 1 11.86 -11.05 -7.85
CA ASN A 1 11.75 -9.87 -6.98
C ASN A 1 12.43 -8.62 -7.55
N VAL A 2 13.61 -8.72 -8.21
CA VAL A 2 14.32 -7.57 -8.80
C VAL A 2 13.46 -6.82 -9.82
N LEU A 3 12.80 -7.53 -10.74
CA LEU A 3 11.89 -6.93 -11.72
C LEU A 3 10.75 -6.15 -11.08
N VAL A 4 10.17 -6.65 -9.98
CA VAL A 4 9.12 -5.94 -9.23
C VAL A 4 9.65 -4.65 -8.62
N MET A 5 10.84 -4.70 -8.02
CA MET A 5 11.49 -3.52 -7.42
C MET A 5 11.83 -2.48 -8.50
N LEU A 6 12.35 -2.91 -9.65
CA LEU A 6 12.63 -2.02 -10.78
C LEU A 6 11.36 -1.40 -11.36
N ALA A 7 10.27 -2.18 -11.48
CA ALA A 7 8.99 -1.67 -11.94
C ALA A 7 8.42 -0.63 -10.97
N GLN A 8 8.46 -0.89 -9.66
CA GLN A 8 8.01 0.04 -8.64
C GLN A 8 8.85 1.32 -8.59
N ALA A 9 10.17 1.21 -8.66
CA ALA A 9 11.06 2.36 -8.74
C ALA A 9 10.82 3.19 -10.00
N GLY A 10 10.65 2.53 -11.15
CA GLY A 10 10.32 3.18 -12.42
C GLY A 10 9.00 3.94 -12.36
N VAL A 11 7.95 3.35 -11.77
CA VAL A 11 6.67 4.02 -11.55
C VAL A 11 6.84 5.27 -10.70
N GLY A 12 7.56 5.19 -9.56
CA GLY A 12 7.79 6.35 -8.70
C GLY A 12 8.52 7.48 -9.41
N LEU A 13 9.53 7.17 -10.24
CA LEU A 13 10.25 8.17 -11.04
C LEU A 13 9.34 8.83 -12.08
N ILE A 14 8.52 8.04 -12.76
CA ILE A 14 7.60 8.53 -13.80
C ILE A 14 6.49 9.41 -13.16
N GLU A 15 5.93 8.99 -12.04
CA GLU A 15 4.95 9.82 -11.29
C GLU A 15 5.58 11.13 -10.84
N THR A 16 6.78 11.10 -10.27
CA THR A 16 7.52 12.30 -9.88
C THR A 16 7.75 13.23 -11.07
N TYR A 17 8.08 12.69 -12.23
CA TYR A 17 8.24 13.46 -13.47
C TYR A 17 6.93 14.15 -13.89
N PHE A 18 5.80 13.43 -13.90
CA PHE A 18 4.51 14.03 -14.29
C PHE A 18 4.02 15.07 -13.29
N VAL A 19 4.17 14.79 -11.98
CA VAL A 19 3.82 15.78 -10.94
C VAL A 19 4.74 17.00 -11.00
N GLY A 20 6.02 16.81 -11.31
CA GLY A 20 6.97 17.91 -11.48
C GLY A 20 6.58 18.87 -12.62
N ARG A 21 5.86 18.41 -13.64
CA ARG A 21 5.34 19.27 -14.72
C ARG A 21 4.16 20.15 -14.29
N LEU A 22 3.54 19.88 -13.14
CA LEU A 22 2.50 20.74 -12.57
C LEU A 22 3.08 21.97 -11.84
N GLY A 23 4.37 21.96 -11.58
CA GLY A 23 5.07 23.07 -10.92
C GLY A 23 5.76 22.65 -9.62
N THR A 24 6.53 23.59 -9.07
CA THR A 24 7.36 23.37 -7.87
C THR A 24 6.55 23.07 -6.62
N ASP A 25 5.39 23.71 -6.45
CA ASP A 25 4.52 23.49 -5.30
C ASP A 25 3.93 22.07 -5.28
N ALA A 26 3.52 21.55 -6.45
CA ALA A 26 3.02 20.18 -6.57
C ALA A 26 4.11 19.17 -6.24
N LEU A 27 5.33 19.37 -6.74
CA LEU A 27 6.47 18.49 -6.47
C LEU A 27 6.89 18.54 -4.99
N ALA A 28 6.96 19.73 -4.39
CA ALA A 28 7.25 19.90 -2.97
C ALA A 28 6.15 19.27 -2.10
N GLY A 29 4.88 19.45 -2.47
CA GLY A 29 3.75 18.82 -1.80
C GLY A 29 3.83 17.28 -1.82
N MET A 30 4.14 16.69 -2.98
CA MET A 30 4.35 15.24 -3.10
C MET A 30 5.52 14.76 -2.24
N ALA A 31 6.63 15.52 -2.20
CA ALA A 31 7.79 15.20 -1.38
C ALA A 31 7.46 15.17 0.13
N LEU A 32 6.59 16.07 0.60
CA LEU A 32 6.10 16.07 1.99
C LEU A 32 5.27 14.82 2.33
N VAL A 33 4.48 14.34 1.38
CA VAL A 33 3.60 13.16 1.60
C VAL A 33 4.36 11.85 1.49
N PHE A 34 5.42 11.81 0.70
CA PHE A 34 6.18 10.59 0.37
C PHE A 34 6.64 9.79 1.59
N PRO A 35 7.22 10.37 2.67
CA PRO A 35 7.63 9.60 3.85
C PRO A 35 6.47 8.87 4.53
N VAL A 36 5.29 9.48 4.56
CA VAL A 36 4.09 8.89 5.18
C VAL A 36 3.53 7.76 4.33
N VAL A 37 3.54 7.92 3.01
CA VAL A 37 3.18 6.85 2.05
C VAL A 37 4.17 5.69 2.17
N MET A 38 5.47 5.96 2.25
CA MET A 38 6.51 4.94 2.44
C MET A 38 6.32 4.18 3.75
N LEU A 39 6.00 4.88 4.85
CA LEU A 39 5.70 4.24 6.13
C LEU A 39 4.52 3.29 6.01
N MET A 40 3.44 3.71 5.35
CA MET A 40 2.27 2.86 5.10
C MET A 40 2.64 1.64 4.25
N GLN A 41 3.42 1.81 3.19
CA GLN A 41 3.86 0.72 2.31
C GLN A 41 4.77 -0.28 3.05
N MET A 42 5.77 0.20 3.78
CA MET A 42 6.67 -0.66 4.53
C MET A 42 5.96 -1.43 5.64
N THR A 43 4.94 -0.81 6.26
CA THR A 43 4.12 -1.47 7.28
C THR A 43 3.21 -2.52 6.65
N SER A 44 2.49 -2.19 5.58
CA SER A 44 1.50 -3.08 4.96
C SER A 44 2.14 -4.21 4.14
N ALA A 45 3.07 -3.89 3.23
CA ALA A 45 3.70 -4.88 2.34
C ALA A 45 4.85 -5.62 3.00
N GLY A 46 5.66 -4.92 3.80
CA GLY A 46 6.84 -5.46 4.48
C GLY A 46 6.48 -6.20 5.76
N ALA A 47 6.23 -5.43 6.81
CA ALA A 47 6.06 -5.97 8.16
C ALA A 47 4.83 -6.88 8.29
N MET A 48 3.64 -6.33 8.05
CA MET A 48 2.39 -7.11 8.14
C MET A 48 2.29 -8.14 7.02
N GLY A 49 2.70 -7.81 5.80
CA GLY A 49 2.75 -8.74 4.69
C GLY A 49 3.65 -9.95 4.99
N GLY A 50 4.82 -9.74 5.62
CA GLY A 50 5.69 -10.81 6.10
C GLY A 50 5.03 -11.68 7.17
N GLY A 51 4.34 -11.05 8.13
CA GLY A 51 3.56 -11.72 9.17
C GLY A 51 2.47 -12.62 8.60
N ILE A 52 1.68 -12.10 7.65
CA ILE A 52 0.60 -12.82 6.97
C ILE A 52 1.16 -14.01 6.17
N ALA A 53 2.15 -13.77 5.31
CA ALA A 53 2.73 -14.81 4.47
C ALA A 53 3.34 -15.93 5.31
N SER A 54 4.05 -15.59 6.38
CA SER A 54 4.65 -16.60 7.27
C SER A 54 3.61 -17.39 8.05
N ALA A 55 2.52 -16.76 8.53
CA ALA A 55 1.45 -17.46 9.25
C ALA A 55 0.75 -18.48 8.32
N ILE A 56 0.42 -18.08 7.08
CA ILE A 56 -0.19 -18.96 6.09
C ILE A 56 0.76 -20.10 5.72
N ALA A 57 2.03 -19.81 5.45
CA ALA A 57 3.02 -20.84 5.11
C ALA A 57 3.20 -21.86 6.25
N ARG A 58 3.22 -21.43 7.52
CA ARG A 58 3.27 -22.33 8.68
C ARG A 58 2.01 -23.19 8.79
N ALA A 59 0.82 -22.62 8.58
CA ALA A 59 -0.43 -23.36 8.65
C ALA A 59 -0.51 -24.44 7.55
N LEU A 60 -0.11 -24.09 6.32
CA LEU A 60 -0.05 -25.04 5.20
C LEU A 60 1.01 -26.12 5.41
N GLY A 61 2.21 -25.74 5.86
CA GLY A 61 3.28 -26.69 6.19
C GLY A 61 2.91 -27.69 7.29
N ALA A 62 2.11 -27.23 8.27
CA ALA A 62 1.56 -28.09 9.33
C ALA A 62 0.29 -28.85 8.88
N ARG A 63 -0.09 -28.81 7.60
CA ARG A 63 -1.31 -29.42 7.03
C ARG A 63 -2.62 -28.92 7.65
N ARG A 64 -2.62 -27.77 8.32
CA ARG A 64 -3.80 -27.13 8.93
C ARG A 64 -4.49 -26.20 7.93
N ARG A 65 -5.07 -26.78 6.88
CA ARG A 65 -5.65 -26.03 5.75
C ARG A 65 -6.80 -25.11 6.18
N GLN A 66 -7.66 -25.57 7.10
CA GLN A 66 -8.74 -24.75 7.65
C GLN A 66 -8.23 -23.49 8.38
N ASP A 67 -7.11 -23.61 9.08
CA ASP A 67 -6.48 -22.44 9.72
C ASP A 67 -5.89 -21.48 8.68
N ALA A 68 -5.29 -22.02 7.59
CA ALA A 68 -4.77 -21.20 6.50
C ALA A 68 -5.89 -20.41 5.79
N ASP A 69 -7.04 -21.04 5.55
CA ASP A 69 -8.21 -20.37 4.98
C ASP A 69 -8.78 -19.31 5.93
N ALA A 70 -8.85 -19.62 7.23
CA ALA A 70 -9.29 -18.66 8.25
C ALA A 70 -8.33 -17.46 8.40
N LEU A 71 -7.00 -17.68 8.28
CA LEU A 71 -5.99 -16.62 8.36
C LEU A 71 -6.21 -15.54 7.30
N VAL A 72 -6.77 -15.86 6.13
CA VAL A 72 -7.10 -14.87 5.10
C VAL A 72 -8.05 -13.80 5.64
N LEU A 73 -9.14 -14.22 6.31
CA LEU A 73 -10.14 -13.30 6.86
C LEU A 73 -9.58 -12.48 8.02
N HIS A 74 -8.72 -13.09 8.85
CA HIS A 74 -8.02 -12.39 9.91
C HIS A 74 -7.06 -11.33 9.35
N ALA A 75 -6.35 -11.64 8.27
CA ALA A 75 -5.47 -10.70 7.58
C ALA A 75 -6.25 -9.53 6.98
N LEU A 76 -7.42 -9.79 6.37
CA LEU A 76 -8.29 -8.73 5.84
C LEU A 76 -8.84 -7.82 6.95
N ALA A 77 -9.21 -8.40 8.12
CA ALA A 77 -9.65 -7.61 9.27
C ALA A 77 -8.50 -6.71 9.81
N ILE A 78 -7.28 -7.24 9.91
CA ILE A 78 -6.09 -6.46 10.28
C ILE A 78 -5.88 -5.32 9.28
N ALA A 79 -5.95 -5.61 7.96
CA ALA A 79 -5.82 -4.61 6.91
C ALA A 79 -6.84 -3.48 7.05
N ALA A 80 -8.11 -3.82 7.33
CA ALA A 80 -9.18 -2.84 7.54
C ALA A 80 -8.89 -1.94 8.75
N VAL A 81 -8.46 -2.52 9.88
CA VAL A 81 -8.15 -1.74 11.09
C VAL A 81 -6.96 -0.80 10.85
N PHE A 82 -5.85 -1.31 10.32
CA PHE A 82 -4.67 -0.48 10.08
C PHE A 82 -4.90 0.57 9.00
N SER A 83 -5.62 0.25 7.93
CA SER A 83 -5.99 1.26 6.92
C SER A 83 -6.82 2.38 7.52
N LEU A 84 -7.78 2.04 8.40
CA LEU A 84 -8.59 3.03 9.11
C LEU A 84 -7.72 3.94 10.00
N VAL A 85 -6.73 3.37 10.70
CA VAL A 85 -5.78 4.15 11.52
C VAL A 85 -5.00 5.14 10.64
N PHE A 86 -4.49 4.71 9.48
CA PHE A 86 -3.81 5.62 8.55
C PHE A 86 -4.76 6.67 7.98
N THR A 87 -5.97 6.28 7.58
CA THR A 87 -6.97 7.22 7.06
C THR A 87 -7.32 8.29 8.09
N VAL A 88 -7.74 7.88 9.30
CA VAL A 88 -8.12 8.83 10.36
C VAL A 88 -6.94 9.68 10.80
N GLY A 89 -5.76 9.07 10.98
CA GLY A 89 -4.56 9.78 11.41
C GLY A 89 -4.08 10.83 10.42
N VAL A 90 -4.07 10.49 9.13
CA VAL A 90 -3.51 11.40 8.11
C VAL A 90 -4.57 12.36 7.57
N VAL A 91 -5.80 11.92 7.29
CA VAL A 91 -6.86 12.84 6.83
C VAL A 91 -7.24 13.81 7.95
N GLY A 92 -7.30 13.36 9.21
CA GLY A 92 -7.62 14.20 10.35
C GLY A 92 -6.45 15.07 10.84
N GLY A 93 -5.21 14.56 10.78
CA GLY A 93 -4.00 15.21 11.32
C GLY A 93 -3.03 15.74 10.27
N GLY A 94 -3.31 15.57 8.98
CA GLY A 94 -2.34 15.84 7.89
C GLY A 94 -1.87 17.29 7.84
N ARG A 95 -2.75 18.27 8.04
CA ARG A 95 -2.36 19.68 8.08
C ARG A 95 -1.32 19.94 9.16
N TRP A 96 -1.55 19.45 10.37
CA TRP A 96 -0.59 19.57 11.47
C TRP A 96 0.73 18.86 11.15
N LEU A 97 0.65 17.65 10.62
CA LEU A 97 1.81 16.84 10.28
C LEU A 97 2.68 17.53 9.23
N TYR A 98 2.08 17.90 8.08
CA TYR A 98 2.85 18.50 6.98
C TYR A 98 3.36 19.91 7.28
N THR A 99 2.64 20.69 8.11
CA THR A 99 3.15 21.98 8.61
C THR A 99 4.40 21.75 9.48
N ARG A 100 4.40 20.74 10.35
CA ARG A 100 5.58 20.38 11.17
C ARG A 100 6.75 19.85 10.33
N MET A 101 6.48 19.30 9.17
CA MET A 101 7.50 18.87 8.20
C MET A 101 8.02 20.02 7.33
N GLY A 102 7.60 21.26 7.59
CA GLY A 102 8.05 22.45 6.85
C GLY A 102 7.17 22.84 5.67
N GLY A 103 5.99 22.21 5.49
CA GLY A 103 5.04 22.57 4.44
C GLY A 103 4.40 23.92 4.69
N THR A 104 4.45 24.80 3.68
CA THR A 104 3.85 26.15 3.69
C THR A 104 3.24 26.47 2.33
N GLY A 105 2.27 27.41 2.30
CA GLY A 105 1.70 27.92 1.05
C GLY A 105 1.18 26.83 0.10
N GLY A 106 1.45 26.99 -1.19
CA GLY A 106 0.98 26.08 -2.24
C GLY A 106 1.49 24.65 -2.08
N ALA A 107 2.70 24.45 -1.53
CA ALA A 107 3.23 23.10 -1.26
C ALA A 107 2.43 22.38 -0.18
N LEU A 108 1.98 23.07 0.87
CA LEU A 108 1.11 22.48 1.90
C LEU A 108 -0.27 22.12 1.32
N ASP A 109 -0.85 23.00 0.51
CA ASP A 109 -2.15 22.74 -0.10
C ASP A 109 -2.09 21.56 -1.09
N ALA A 110 -1.05 21.49 -1.90
CA ALA A 110 -0.79 20.34 -2.78
C ALA A 110 -0.59 19.04 -2.01
N ALA A 111 0.17 19.08 -0.90
CA ALA A 111 0.35 17.93 0.00
C ALA A 111 -0.98 17.44 0.57
N LEU A 112 -1.83 18.34 1.05
CA LEU A 112 -3.15 18.01 1.59
C LEU A 112 -4.07 17.39 0.53
N VAL A 113 -4.11 17.97 -0.67
CA VAL A 113 -4.92 17.43 -1.76
C VAL A 113 -4.46 16.01 -2.11
N TYR A 114 -3.17 15.81 -2.34
CA TYR A 114 -2.63 14.49 -2.70
C TYR A 114 -2.83 13.46 -1.59
N SER A 115 -2.47 13.82 -0.35
CA SER A 115 -2.55 12.90 0.78
C SER A 115 -3.99 12.52 1.12
N ASN A 116 -4.95 13.45 1.05
CA ASN A 116 -6.33 13.15 1.33
C ASN A 116 -6.88 12.07 0.39
N TRP A 117 -6.57 12.12 -0.90
CA TRP A 117 -6.96 11.07 -1.85
C TRP A 117 -6.26 9.75 -1.57
N VAL A 118 -4.93 9.76 -1.35
CA VAL A 118 -4.16 8.55 -1.08
C VAL A 118 -4.62 7.87 0.21
N PHE A 119 -4.79 8.63 1.29
CA PHE A 119 -5.13 8.06 2.60
C PHE A 119 -6.63 7.80 2.77
N ALA A 120 -7.52 8.50 2.07
CA ALA A 120 -8.92 8.07 1.95
C ALA A 120 -9.01 6.69 1.26
N GLY A 121 -8.13 6.42 0.30
CA GLY A 121 -7.99 5.12 -0.36
C GLY A 121 -7.02 4.14 0.32
N ALA A 122 -6.52 4.41 1.53
CA ALA A 122 -5.53 3.56 2.21
C ALA A 122 -5.98 2.09 2.31
N PHE A 123 -7.29 1.84 2.42
CA PHE A 123 -7.82 0.48 2.42
C PHE A 123 -7.46 -0.30 1.15
N LEU A 124 -7.44 0.33 -0.02
CA LEU A 124 -7.07 -0.33 -1.28
C LEU A 124 -5.58 -0.74 -1.28
N VAL A 125 -4.72 0.10 -0.73
CA VAL A 125 -3.29 -0.20 -0.57
C VAL A 125 -3.09 -1.39 0.36
N TRP A 126 -3.75 -1.37 1.52
CA TRP A 126 -3.69 -2.47 2.48
C TRP A 126 -4.29 -3.76 1.94
N LEU A 127 -5.41 -3.68 1.23
CA LEU A 127 -6.07 -4.82 0.59
C LEU A 127 -5.16 -5.49 -0.44
N PHE A 128 -4.57 -4.70 -1.33
CA PHE A 128 -3.63 -5.19 -2.35
C PHE A 128 -2.42 -5.90 -1.73
N ASN A 129 -1.78 -5.26 -0.73
CA ASN A 129 -0.61 -5.81 -0.07
C ASN A 129 -0.94 -7.07 0.74
N THR A 130 -2.11 -7.09 1.39
CA THR A 130 -2.61 -8.26 2.13
C THR A 130 -2.90 -9.44 1.20
N LEU A 131 -3.65 -9.24 0.11
CA LEU A 131 -3.93 -10.28 -0.86
C LEU A 131 -2.64 -10.81 -1.52
N SER A 132 -1.71 -9.91 -1.84
CA SER A 132 -0.38 -10.29 -2.32
C SER A 132 0.37 -11.15 -1.30
N ALA A 133 0.35 -10.79 -0.02
CA ALA A 133 1.00 -11.54 1.04
C ALA A 133 0.35 -12.90 1.27
N VAL A 134 -0.97 -12.98 1.23
CA VAL A 134 -1.74 -14.23 1.29
C VAL A 134 -1.30 -15.19 0.19
N ILE A 135 -1.25 -14.72 -1.06
CA ILE A 135 -0.86 -15.56 -2.20
C ILE A 135 0.62 -15.96 -2.10
N ARG A 136 1.52 -15.05 -1.68
CA ARG A 136 2.92 -15.40 -1.41
C ARG A 136 3.07 -16.45 -0.33
N GLY A 137 2.23 -16.42 0.70
CA GLY A 137 2.19 -17.41 1.77
C GLY A 137 1.85 -18.82 1.29
N THR A 138 1.20 -18.98 0.14
CA THR A 138 0.98 -20.29 -0.51
C THR A 138 2.18 -20.80 -1.30
N GLY A 139 3.27 -20.03 -1.37
CA GLY A 139 4.45 -20.32 -2.21
C GLY A 139 4.36 -19.72 -3.62
N ASN A 140 3.22 -19.13 -4.01
CA ASN A 140 3.09 -18.51 -5.33
C ASN A 140 3.57 -17.06 -5.31
N MET A 141 4.81 -16.85 -5.74
CA MET A 141 5.40 -15.52 -5.89
C MET A 141 5.09 -14.87 -7.23
N ALA A 142 4.70 -15.68 -8.23
CA ALA A 142 4.55 -15.22 -9.60
C ALA A 142 3.31 -14.34 -9.79
N VAL A 143 2.16 -14.76 -9.27
CA VAL A 143 0.89 -14.02 -9.45
C VAL A 143 0.97 -12.59 -8.89
N PRO A 144 1.39 -12.34 -7.63
CA PRO A 144 1.56 -10.98 -7.15
C PRO A 144 2.59 -10.17 -7.96
N ALA A 145 3.68 -10.81 -8.40
CA ALA A 145 4.69 -10.16 -9.21
C ALA A 145 4.13 -9.71 -10.58
N TYR A 146 3.40 -10.58 -11.27
CA TYR A 146 2.77 -10.23 -12.55
C TYR A 146 1.75 -9.11 -12.39
N VAL A 147 0.89 -9.17 -11.36
CA VAL A 147 -0.11 -8.12 -11.11
C VAL A 147 0.57 -6.78 -10.81
N THR A 148 1.65 -6.76 -10.03
CA THR A 148 2.42 -5.55 -9.75
C THR A 148 3.06 -4.98 -11.02
N VAL A 149 3.74 -5.81 -11.81
CA VAL A 149 4.45 -5.36 -13.02
C VAL A 149 3.47 -4.90 -14.09
N LEU A 150 2.43 -5.69 -14.39
CA LEU A 150 1.42 -5.32 -15.39
C LEU A 150 0.64 -4.07 -14.94
N GLY A 151 0.33 -3.97 -13.64
CA GLY A 151 -0.30 -2.78 -13.08
C GLY A 151 0.57 -1.53 -13.21
N ALA A 152 1.89 -1.65 -13.04
CA ALA A 152 2.83 -0.57 -13.28
C ALA A 152 2.79 -0.08 -14.74
N PHE A 153 2.74 -1.00 -15.71
CA PHE A 153 2.58 -0.64 -17.13
C PHE A 153 1.25 0.07 -17.42
N VAL A 154 0.19 -0.26 -16.72
CA VAL A 154 -1.11 0.43 -16.84
C VAL A 154 -1.08 1.79 -16.17
N LEU A 155 -0.41 1.92 -15.01
CA LEU A 155 -0.33 3.17 -14.27
C LEU A 155 0.43 4.26 -15.05
N VAL A 156 1.47 3.90 -15.79
CA VAL A 156 2.29 4.84 -16.58
C VAL A 156 1.46 5.70 -17.55
N PRO A 157 0.58 5.15 -18.40
CA PRO A 157 -0.30 5.97 -19.24
C PRO A 157 -1.52 6.54 -18.48
N LEU A 158 -1.97 5.88 -17.42
CA LEU A 158 -3.14 6.30 -16.65
C LEU A 158 -2.86 7.57 -15.83
N SER A 159 -1.66 7.68 -15.27
CA SER A 159 -1.25 8.83 -14.45
C SER A 159 -1.33 10.16 -15.23
N PRO A 160 -0.68 10.34 -16.39
CA PRO A 160 -0.80 11.59 -17.15
C PRO A 160 -2.22 11.85 -17.67
N LEU A 161 -3.01 10.80 -17.94
CA LEU A 161 -4.39 10.93 -18.34
C LEU A 161 -5.24 11.62 -17.26
N PHE A 162 -5.08 11.24 -16.01
CA PHE A 162 -5.80 11.89 -14.90
C PHE A 162 -5.17 13.22 -14.48
N ILE A 163 -3.84 13.36 -14.57
CA ILE A 163 -3.14 14.59 -14.18
C ILE A 163 -3.45 15.72 -15.14
N PHE A 164 -3.29 15.48 -16.45
CA PHE A 164 -3.39 16.52 -17.47
C PHE A 164 -4.75 16.55 -18.19
N GLY A 165 -5.53 15.47 -18.06
CA GLY A 165 -6.77 15.29 -18.80
C GLY A 165 -6.53 14.80 -20.24
N TRP A 166 -7.60 14.44 -20.92
CA TRP A 166 -7.59 14.09 -22.32
C TRP A 166 -8.94 14.45 -22.98
N GLY A 167 -8.88 15.21 -24.06
CA GLY A 167 -10.07 15.65 -24.81
C GLY A 167 -11.05 16.43 -23.93
N PRO A 168 -12.30 15.98 -23.77
CA PRO A 168 -13.29 16.68 -22.97
C PRO A 168 -13.11 16.53 -21.45
N MET A 169 -12.21 15.65 -20.99
CA MET A 169 -11.95 15.44 -19.56
C MET A 169 -10.93 16.46 -19.06
N PRO A 170 -11.30 17.35 -18.12
CA PRO A 170 -10.35 18.29 -17.53
C PRO A 170 -9.33 17.53 -16.69
N GLY A 171 -8.06 18.00 -16.71
CA GLY A 171 -7.01 17.47 -15.84
C GLY A 171 -7.31 17.75 -14.36
N LEU A 172 -7.06 16.76 -13.52
CA LEU A 172 -7.28 16.86 -12.06
C LEU A 172 -6.02 17.32 -11.31
N GLY A 173 -4.95 17.68 -12.03
CA GLY A 173 -3.69 18.09 -11.43
C GLY A 173 -3.14 17.02 -10.51
N ILE A 174 -2.60 17.43 -9.34
CA ILE A 174 -1.97 16.49 -8.39
C ILE A 174 -2.95 15.43 -7.82
N ALA A 175 -4.25 15.77 -7.71
CA ALA A 175 -5.29 14.79 -7.34
C ALA A 175 -5.40 13.67 -8.37
N GLY A 176 -5.17 13.95 -9.65
CA GLY A 176 -5.19 12.98 -10.73
C GLY A 176 -4.14 11.86 -10.54
N GLY A 177 -2.93 12.21 -10.08
CA GLY A 177 -1.90 11.22 -9.74
C GLY A 177 -2.32 10.29 -8.61
N ALA A 178 -2.89 10.86 -7.54
CA ALA A 178 -3.42 10.07 -6.42
C ALA A 178 -4.55 9.13 -6.86
N ILE A 179 -5.48 9.62 -7.69
CA ILE A 179 -6.60 8.82 -8.22
C ILE A 179 -6.09 7.69 -9.13
N ALA A 180 -5.11 7.95 -9.99
CA ALA A 180 -4.49 6.94 -10.83
C ALA A 180 -3.85 5.84 -9.97
N LEU A 181 -3.15 6.20 -8.90
CA LEU A 181 -2.56 5.27 -7.94
C LEU A 181 -3.64 4.43 -7.25
N MET A 182 -4.75 5.04 -6.83
CA MET A 182 -5.86 4.30 -6.21
C MET A 182 -6.54 3.35 -7.20
N ALA A 183 -6.69 3.76 -8.46
CA ALA A 183 -7.21 2.88 -9.52
C ALA A 183 -6.28 1.67 -9.75
N TYR A 184 -4.96 1.86 -9.74
CA TYR A 184 -3.99 0.76 -9.78
C TYR A 184 -4.20 -0.24 -8.64
N TYR A 185 -4.31 0.23 -7.39
CA TYR A 185 -4.53 -0.64 -6.24
C TYR A 185 -5.89 -1.34 -6.28
N LEU A 186 -6.93 -0.66 -6.75
CA LEU A 186 -8.27 -1.24 -6.92
C LEU A 186 -8.24 -2.38 -7.95
N ILE A 187 -7.75 -2.11 -9.15
CA ILE A 187 -7.68 -3.10 -10.23
C ILE A 187 -6.82 -4.29 -9.80
N GLY A 188 -5.66 -4.03 -9.24
CA GLY A 188 -4.78 -5.07 -8.73
C GLY A 188 -5.41 -5.91 -7.62
N SER A 189 -6.15 -5.29 -6.69
CA SER A 189 -6.88 -5.99 -5.63
C SER A 189 -7.98 -6.88 -6.20
N VAL A 190 -8.72 -6.39 -7.20
CA VAL A 190 -9.76 -7.19 -7.87
C VAL A 190 -9.16 -8.41 -8.55
N VAL A 191 -8.03 -8.24 -9.27
CA VAL A 191 -7.34 -9.35 -9.93
C VAL A 191 -6.82 -10.38 -8.92
N LEU A 192 -6.18 -9.92 -7.83
CA LEU A 192 -5.68 -10.81 -6.78
C LEU A 192 -6.81 -11.52 -6.03
N ALA A 193 -7.91 -10.82 -5.76
CA ALA A 193 -9.10 -11.41 -5.17
C ALA A 193 -9.69 -12.48 -6.13
N ALA A 194 -9.90 -12.15 -7.39
CA ALA A 194 -10.41 -13.09 -8.38
C ALA A 194 -9.52 -14.35 -8.48
N TYR A 195 -8.19 -14.19 -8.42
CA TYR A 195 -7.28 -15.33 -8.35
C TYR A 195 -7.46 -16.13 -7.05
N LEU A 196 -7.54 -15.47 -5.89
CA LEU A 196 -7.65 -16.14 -4.59
C LEU A 196 -8.92 -16.99 -4.47
N TRP A 197 -10.05 -16.53 -5.03
CA TRP A 197 -11.32 -17.29 -5.06
C TRP A 197 -11.47 -18.20 -6.28
N SER A 198 -10.46 -18.27 -7.15
CA SER A 198 -10.49 -19.18 -8.32
C SER A 198 -10.13 -20.62 -7.94
N PRO A 199 -10.49 -21.61 -8.79
CA PRO A 199 -10.06 -23.01 -8.60
C PRO A 199 -8.54 -23.22 -8.62
N ARG A 200 -7.77 -22.24 -9.11
CA ARG A 200 -6.30 -22.30 -9.20
C ARG A 200 -5.61 -21.98 -7.88
N SER A 201 -6.34 -21.39 -6.93
CA SER A 201 -5.80 -21.05 -5.61
C SER A 201 -5.77 -22.29 -4.70
N LEU A 202 -4.70 -22.39 -3.90
CA LEU A 202 -4.60 -23.39 -2.84
C LEU A 202 -5.53 -23.10 -1.66
N LEU A 203 -5.85 -21.82 -1.43
CA LEU A 203 -6.73 -21.37 -0.36
C LEU A 203 -8.14 -21.18 -0.90
N ARG A 204 -9.13 -21.47 -0.05
CA ARG A 204 -10.54 -21.28 -0.34
C ARG A 204 -11.24 -20.63 0.85
N PRO A 205 -10.96 -19.35 1.13
CA PRO A 205 -11.58 -18.70 2.27
C PRO A 205 -13.10 -18.63 2.08
N SER A 206 -13.84 -19.17 3.06
CA SER A 206 -15.29 -19.11 3.08
C SER A 206 -15.75 -17.89 3.87
N LEU A 207 -16.58 -17.06 3.27
CA LEU A 207 -17.23 -15.93 3.93
C LEU A 207 -18.49 -16.34 4.72
N ALA A 208 -18.96 -17.58 4.55
CA ALA A 208 -20.24 -18.03 5.14
C ALA A 208 -20.17 -18.30 6.64
N HIS A 209 -19.01 -18.64 7.18
CA HIS A 209 -18.83 -18.97 8.61
C HIS A 209 -17.59 -18.31 9.16
N ILE A 210 -17.60 -16.97 9.26
CA ILE A 210 -16.49 -16.20 9.81
C ILE A 210 -16.44 -16.40 11.32
N ARG A 211 -15.47 -17.16 11.82
CA ARG A 211 -15.14 -17.26 13.25
C ARG A 211 -13.79 -16.63 13.50
N PHE A 212 -13.77 -15.44 14.06
CA PHE A 212 -12.53 -14.80 14.49
C PHE A 212 -11.99 -15.51 15.75
N ARG A 213 -10.73 -15.97 15.66
CA ARG A 213 -10.00 -16.62 16.75
C ARG A 213 -8.77 -15.79 17.08
N TRP A 214 -8.67 -15.35 18.34
CA TRP A 214 -7.55 -14.51 18.79
C TRP A 214 -6.17 -15.13 18.51
N VAL A 215 -6.05 -16.44 18.60
CA VAL A 215 -4.82 -17.17 18.29
C VAL A 215 -4.30 -16.88 16.88
N LEU A 216 -5.19 -16.78 15.87
CA LEU A 216 -4.81 -16.50 14.48
C LEU A 216 -4.42 -15.03 14.29
N PHE A 217 -5.09 -14.09 14.98
CA PHE A 217 -4.63 -12.71 15.02
C PHE A 217 -3.23 -12.59 15.63
N LYS A 218 -3.01 -13.25 16.78
CA LYS A 218 -1.70 -13.27 17.45
C LYS A 218 -0.60 -13.86 16.57
N ASP A 219 -0.92 -14.87 15.76
CA ASP A 219 0.05 -15.53 14.88
C ASP A 219 0.54 -14.60 13.75
N ILE A 220 -0.33 -13.72 13.23
CA ILE A 220 0.03 -12.69 12.27
C ILE A 220 0.75 -11.52 12.98
N LEU A 221 0.12 -10.99 14.04
CA LEU A 221 0.57 -9.77 14.72
C LEU A 221 1.92 -9.95 15.40
N ARG A 222 2.23 -11.13 15.93
CA ARG A 222 3.53 -11.41 16.57
C ARG A 222 4.70 -11.12 15.64
N VAL A 223 4.60 -11.50 14.38
CA VAL A 223 5.65 -11.26 13.38
C VAL A 223 5.51 -9.86 12.78
N GLY A 224 4.28 -9.48 12.43
CA GLY A 224 3.98 -8.20 11.79
C GLY A 224 4.32 -7.00 12.66
N LEU A 225 3.95 -6.99 13.96
CA LEU A 225 4.23 -5.88 14.86
C LEU A 225 5.72 -5.72 15.14
N VAL A 226 6.45 -6.82 15.35
CA VAL A 226 7.91 -6.77 15.51
C VAL A 226 8.57 -6.16 14.27
N GLY A 227 8.14 -6.58 13.07
CA GLY A 227 8.58 -5.99 11.81
C GLY A 227 8.21 -4.51 11.69
N THR A 228 7.02 -4.12 12.13
CA THR A 228 6.57 -2.71 12.10
C THR A 228 7.43 -1.83 13.00
N VAL A 229 7.69 -2.27 14.23
CA VAL A 229 8.55 -1.53 15.17
C VAL A 229 9.96 -1.37 14.59
N SER A 230 10.54 -2.44 14.04
CA SER A 230 11.84 -2.38 13.37
C SER A 230 11.84 -1.40 12.20
N THR A 231 10.79 -1.42 11.37
CA THR A 231 10.64 -0.49 10.22
C THR A 231 10.56 0.97 10.68
N VAL A 232 9.74 1.25 11.69
CA VAL A 232 9.62 2.62 12.25
C VAL A 232 10.94 3.08 12.85
N ALA A 233 11.60 2.23 13.64
CA ALA A 233 12.90 2.56 14.24
C ALA A 233 13.97 2.86 13.19
N THR A 234 14.03 2.06 12.11
CA THR A 234 14.97 2.28 11.00
C THR A 234 14.70 3.61 10.29
N ASN A 235 13.42 3.92 9.99
CA ASN A 235 13.08 5.19 9.33
C ASN A 235 13.37 6.40 10.22
N LEU A 236 13.11 6.31 11.53
CA LEU A 236 13.48 7.36 12.48
C LEU A 236 14.99 7.54 12.55
N ALA A 237 15.76 6.45 12.61
CA ALA A 237 17.22 6.51 12.62
C ALA A 237 17.77 7.19 11.35
N ILE A 238 17.27 6.84 10.18
CA ILE A 238 17.64 7.48 8.90
C ILE A 238 17.28 8.98 8.94
N GLY A 239 16.08 9.32 9.38
CA GLY A 239 15.63 10.71 9.48
C GLY A 239 16.51 11.56 10.41
N VAL A 240 16.85 11.03 11.60
CA VAL A 240 17.73 11.69 12.56
C VAL A 240 19.15 11.84 11.99
N THR A 241 19.69 10.78 11.36
CA THR A 241 21.03 10.83 10.76
C THR A 241 21.10 11.87 9.64
N THR A 242 20.07 11.93 8.79
CA THR A 242 20.01 12.93 7.72
C THR A 242 19.92 14.34 8.26
N ALA A 243 19.16 14.56 9.33
CA ALA A 243 19.04 15.87 9.99
C ALA A 243 20.31 16.31 10.73
N LEU A 244 21.20 15.38 11.11
CA LEU A 244 22.47 15.70 11.78
C LEU A 244 23.62 15.98 10.80
N VAL A 245 23.51 15.52 9.55
CA VAL A 245 24.56 15.64 8.52
C VAL A 245 24.28 16.79 7.55
N GLY A 246 23.04 17.27 7.46
CA GLY A 246 22.63 18.44 6.65
C GLY A 246 22.58 19.70 7.49
#